data_421632cb9beb32c1cbca8d255f0dd58c
#
_entry.id   421632cb9beb32c1cbca8d255f0dd58c
#
_cell.length_a   1.000
_cell.length_b   1.000
_cell.length_c   1.000
_cell.angle_alpha   90.00
_cell.angle_beta   90.00
_cell.angle_gamma   90.00
#
_symmetry.space_group_name_H-M   'P 1'
#
loop_
_entity.id
_entity.type
_entity.pdbx_description
1 polymer ?
#
loop_
_entity_poly.entity_id
_entity_poly.type
_entity_poly.pdbx_seq_one_letter_code
_entity_poly.pdbx_strand_id
1 'polypeptide(L)'
;MRMTSNLYFYKIHSEVKDPVRATEGSACFDLHASLPQFSAVKVYENNFEEVDKRDRKVVDGRVQVNPNERILIPTGLIFDIPVGHSVRLYPRSSLALKNGLTLANNIGIIDSYWIDF
;
A
#
# COMPACT_ATOMS: atom_id res chain seq x y z
N MET A 1 -20.02 -26.32 11.10
CA MET A 1 -20.18 -24.98 11.70
C MET A 1 -19.34 -23.97 10.91
N ARG A 2 -19.96 -22.90 10.45
CA ARG A 2 -19.23 -21.79 9.84
C ARG A 2 -18.74 -20.84 10.92
N MET A 3 -17.44 -20.55 10.91
CA MET A 3 -16.87 -19.46 11.71
C MET A 3 -16.62 -18.27 10.78
N THR A 4 -17.12 -17.11 11.18
CA THR A 4 -16.87 -15.86 10.46
C THR A 4 -15.99 -14.96 11.29
N SER A 5 -14.97 -14.37 10.65
CA SER A 5 -14.14 -13.34 11.24
C SER A 5 -14.33 -12.06 10.44
N ASN A 6 -14.36 -10.93 11.14
CA ASN A 6 -14.44 -9.62 10.53
C ASN A 6 -13.06 -8.96 10.53
N LEU A 7 -12.70 -8.39 9.41
CA LEU A 7 -11.57 -7.49 9.29
C LEU A 7 -12.09 -6.05 9.33
N TYR A 8 -11.67 -5.30 10.32
CA TYR A 8 -12.00 -3.89 10.43
C TYR A 8 -10.88 -3.04 9.88
N PHE A 9 -11.23 -1.91 9.30
CA PHE A 9 -10.27 -0.90 8.89
C PHE A 9 -10.71 0.48 9.33
N TYR A 10 -9.73 1.35 9.52
CA TYR A 10 -9.91 2.75 9.89
C TYR A 10 -9.19 3.62 8.89
N LYS A 11 -9.75 4.80 8.61
CA LYS A 11 -9.13 5.78 7.73
C LYS A 11 -8.53 6.89 8.57
N ILE A 12 -7.30 7.30 8.28
CA ILE A 12 -6.63 8.37 9.04
C ILE A 12 -7.24 9.74 8.77
N HIS A 13 -7.94 9.91 7.64
CA HIS A 13 -8.76 11.08 7.32
C HIS A 13 -9.86 10.71 6.32
N SER A 14 -10.84 11.59 6.14
CA SER A 14 -12.05 11.31 5.36
C SER A 14 -11.81 11.07 3.86
N GLU A 15 -10.70 11.59 3.32
CA GLU A 15 -10.36 11.46 1.89
C GLU A 15 -9.68 10.14 1.53
N VAL A 16 -9.31 9.34 2.51
CA VAL A 16 -8.75 8.00 2.29
C VAL A 16 -9.81 7.12 1.65
N LYS A 17 -9.43 6.38 0.61
CA LYS A 17 -10.35 5.48 -0.08
C LYS A 17 -10.48 4.16 0.65
N ASP A 18 -11.71 3.67 0.72
CA ASP A 18 -12.01 2.36 1.27
C ASP A 18 -11.41 1.26 0.40
N PRO A 19 -11.01 0.12 1.00
CA PRO A 19 -10.73 -1.08 0.22
C PRO A 19 -11.98 -1.51 -0.54
N VAL A 20 -11.85 -1.75 -1.84
CA VAL A 20 -12.99 -2.12 -2.70
C VAL A 20 -12.67 -3.35 -3.53
N ARG A 21 -13.69 -4.16 -3.78
CA ARG A 21 -13.63 -5.23 -4.77
C ARG A 21 -14.06 -4.66 -6.11
N ALA A 22 -13.24 -4.86 -7.13
CA ALA A 22 -13.53 -4.33 -8.47
C ALA A 22 -14.76 -4.99 -9.09
N THR A 23 -14.97 -6.27 -8.85
CA THR A 23 -16.13 -7.05 -9.31
C THR A 23 -16.59 -7.99 -8.22
N GLU A 24 -17.81 -8.52 -8.34
CA GLU A 24 -18.37 -9.48 -7.40
C GLU A 24 -17.49 -10.74 -7.26
N GLY A 25 -16.87 -11.18 -8.35
CA GLY A 25 -16.00 -12.36 -8.36
C GLY A 25 -14.54 -12.08 -8.00
N SER A 26 -14.19 -10.86 -7.64
CA SER A 26 -12.79 -10.50 -7.30
C SER A 26 -12.31 -11.25 -6.06
N ALA A 27 -11.11 -11.82 -6.14
CA ALA A 27 -10.49 -12.54 -5.03
C ALA A 27 -9.92 -11.59 -3.97
N CYS A 28 -9.58 -10.35 -4.35
CA CYS A 28 -8.88 -9.39 -3.51
C CYS A 28 -9.63 -8.07 -3.46
N PHE A 29 -9.34 -7.29 -2.43
CA PHE A 29 -9.72 -5.89 -2.35
C PHE A 29 -8.60 -5.02 -2.93
N ASP A 30 -8.97 -4.02 -3.72
CA ASP A 30 -8.03 -3.02 -4.21
C ASP A 30 -7.80 -1.95 -3.14
N LEU A 31 -6.53 -1.63 -2.90
CA LEU A 31 -6.12 -0.50 -2.09
C LEU A 31 -5.62 0.62 -2.99
N HIS A 32 -5.76 1.84 -2.52
CA HIS A 32 -5.36 3.03 -3.26
C HIS A 32 -4.29 3.82 -2.49
N ALA A 33 -3.38 4.43 -3.23
CA ALA A 33 -2.46 5.40 -2.65
C ALA A 33 -3.25 6.59 -2.07
N SER A 34 -2.83 7.05 -0.90
CA SER A 34 -3.30 8.30 -0.32
C SER A 34 -2.22 9.35 -0.52
N LEU A 35 -2.45 10.27 -1.44
CA LEU A 35 -1.49 11.28 -1.87
C LEU A 35 -2.04 12.69 -1.67
N PRO A 36 -2.13 13.18 -0.42
CA PRO A 36 -2.58 14.54 -0.15
C PRO A 36 -1.64 15.55 -0.80
N GLN A 37 -2.21 16.68 -1.28
CA GLN A 37 -1.45 17.75 -1.92
C GLN A 37 -0.33 18.25 -1.01
N PHE A 38 0.87 18.39 -1.56
CA PHE A 38 2.10 18.81 -0.88
C PHE A 38 2.58 17.91 0.26
N SER A 39 1.97 16.75 0.47
CA SER A 39 2.54 15.74 1.35
C SER A 39 3.84 15.20 0.77
N ALA A 40 4.68 14.63 1.64
CA ALA A 40 5.95 14.03 1.22
C ALA A 40 5.87 12.51 1.31
N VAL A 41 6.40 11.84 0.31
CA VAL A 41 6.62 10.39 0.31
C VAL A 41 8.10 10.08 0.38
N LYS A 42 8.46 9.00 1.05
CA LYS A 42 9.85 8.55 1.16
C LYS A 42 10.28 7.84 -0.11
N VAL A 43 11.43 8.24 -0.64
CA VAL A 43 12.06 7.64 -1.81
C VAL A 43 13.36 6.98 -1.39
N TYR A 44 13.59 5.78 -1.85
CA TYR A 44 14.77 4.99 -1.55
C TYR A 44 15.50 4.63 -2.84
N GLU A 45 16.79 4.93 -2.87
CA GLU A 45 17.70 4.46 -3.92
C GLU A 45 18.73 3.52 -3.31
N ASN A 46 19.07 2.46 -4.02
CA ASN A 46 20.14 1.59 -3.59
C ASN A 46 21.47 2.07 -4.16
N ASN A 47 22.38 2.44 -3.28
CA ASN A 47 23.79 2.26 -3.53
C ASN A 47 24.22 0.91 -2.93
N PHE A 48 25.32 0.36 -3.41
CA PHE A 48 25.82 -0.94 -2.96
C PHE A 48 26.08 -1.02 -1.44
N GLU A 49 26.23 0.11 -0.77
CA GLU A 49 26.61 0.22 0.63
C GLU A 49 25.59 0.96 1.50
N GLU A 50 24.73 1.83 0.92
CA GLU A 50 23.79 2.65 1.66
C GLU A 50 22.44 2.77 0.93
N VAL A 51 21.39 2.92 1.72
CA VAL A 51 20.08 3.27 1.21
C VAL A 51 19.95 4.79 1.31
N ASP A 52 19.97 5.46 0.17
CA ASP A 52 19.70 6.89 0.11
C ASP A 52 18.20 7.13 0.30
N LYS A 53 17.87 7.95 1.29
CA LYS A 53 16.49 8.31 1.64
C LYS A 53 16.25 9.76 1.28
N ARG A 54 15.22 10.00 0.47
CA ARG A 54 14.79 11.35 0.09
C ARG A 54 13.30 11.49 0.27
N ASP A 55 12.87 12.72 0.45
CA ASP A 55 11.46 13.08 0.42
C ASP A 55 11.11 13.61 -0.97
N ARG A 56 9.97 13.17 -1.49
CA ARG A 56 9.42 13.70 -2.74
C ARG A 56 8.02 14.20 -2.50
N LYS A 57 7.73 15.42 -2.93
CA LYS A 57 6.42 16.02 -2.75
C LYS A 57 5.39 15.46 -3.73
N VAL A 58 4.19 15.31 -3.23
CA VAL A 58 3.00 15.06 -4.04
C VAL A 58 2.52 16.38 -4.62
N VAL A 59 2.33 16.44 -5.92
CA VAL A 59 1.80 17.62 -6.63
C VAL A 59 0.67 17.16 -7.54
N ASP A 60 -0.49 17.81 -7.45
CA ASP A 60 -1.70 17.49 -8.22
C ASP A 60 -2.12 16.01 -8.11
N GLY A 61 -2.02 15.46 -6.89
CA GLY A 61 -2.37 14.06 -6.62
C GLY A 61 -1.42 13.05 -7.25
N ARG A 62 -0.21 13.49 -7.64
CA ARG A 62 0.78 12.65 -8.32
C ARG A 62 2.12 12.70 -7.62
N VAL A 63 2.82 11.60 -7.69
CA VAL A 63 4.23 11.51 -7.34
C VAL A 63 4.97 10.77 -8.46
N GLN A 64 6.12 11.31 -8.84
CA GLN A 64 6.93 10.68 -9.88
C GLN A 64 7.76 9.54 -9.29
N VAL A 65 7.77 8.41 -9.99
CA VAL A 65 8.62 7.26 -9.67
C VAL A 65 9.60 7.08 -10.82
N ASN A 66 10.89 7.19 -10.54
CA ASN A 66 11.92 6.97 -11.54
C ASN A 66 12.37 5.51 -11.55
N PRO A 67 12.98 5.03 -12.65
CA PRO A 67 13.54 3.68 -12.70
C PRO A 67 14.48 3.41 -11.54
N ASN A 68 14.44 2.20 -11.00
CA ASN A 68 15.26 1.73 -9.88
C ASN A 68 15.02 2.43 -8.54
N GLU A 69 14.02 3.28 -8.45
CA GLU A 69 13.57 3.85 -7.17
C GLU A 69 12.54 2.95 -6.50
N ARG A 70 12.57 2.97 -5.17
CA ARG A 70 11.52 2.43 -4.31
C ARG A 70 10.88 3.58 -3.59
N ILE A 71 9.56 3.58 -3.57
CA ILE A 71 8.78 4.63 -2.90
C ILE A 71 7.88 4.01 -1.86
N LEU A 72 7.88 4.58 -0.67
CA LEU A 72 6.93 4.22 0.37
C LEU A 72 5.66 5.05 0.18
N ILE A 73 4.63 4.43 -0.36
CA ILE A 73 3.35 5.09 -0.65
C ILE A 73 2.35 4.74 0.44
N PRO A 74 1.82 5.75 1.17
CA PRO A 74 0.80 5.48 2.18
C PRO A 74 -0.55 5.15 1.56
N THR A 75 -1.31 4.30 2.21
CA THR A 75 -2.73 4.04 1.91
C THR A 75 -3.65 4.89 2.77
N GLY A 76 -3.18 5.33 3.92
CA GLY A 76 -4.00 6.00 4.93
C GLY A 76 -4.94 5.07 5.68
N LEU A 77 -4.76 3.76 5.55
CA LEU A 77 -5.58 2.75 6.20
C LEU A 77 -4.86 2.12 7.38
N ILE A 78 -5.60 1.84 8.42
CA ILE A 78 -5.17 1.05 9.58
C ILE A 78 -6.06 -0.17 9.64
N PHE A 79 -5.48 -1.36 9.66
CA PHE A 79 -6.23 -2.61 9.76
C PHE A 79 -6.21 -3.14 11.19
N ASP A 80 -7.38 -3.50 11.69
CA ASP A 80 -7.54 -4.25 12.92
C ASP A 80 -7.68 -5.73 12.55
N ILE A 81 -6.57 -6.45 12.64
CA ILE A 81 -6.48 -7.82 12.16
C ILE A 81 -6.70 -8.77 13.34
N PRO A 82 -7.68 -9.69 13.25
CA PRO A 82 -7.93 -10.66 14.33
C PRO A 82 -6.69 -11.51 14.61
N VAL A 83 -6.51 -11.86 15.88
CA VAL A 83 -5.42 -12.77 16.28
C VAL A 83 -5.51 -14.08 15.50
N GLY A 84 -4.38 -14.58 15.05
CA GLY A 84 -4.29 -15.79 14.22
C GLY A 84 -4.50 -15.55 12.72
N HIS A 85 -4.65 -14.28 12.32
CA HIS A 85 -4.82 -13.87 10.94
C HIS A 85 -3.71 -12.91 10.51
N SER A 86 -3.53 -12.77 9.21
CA SER A 86 -2.67 -11.77 8.60
C SER A 86 -3.35 -11.20 7.36
N VAL A 87 -2.95 -9.99 7.00
CA VAL A 87 -3.32 -9.39 5.70
C VAL A 87 -2.11 -9.47 4.78
N ARG A 88 -2.33 -9.85 3.54
CA ARG A 88 -1.28 -9.92 2.52
C ARG A 88 -1.58 -8.96 1.39
N LEU A 89 -0.56 -8.21 1.02
CA LEU A 89 -0.62 -7.26 -0.09
C LEU A 89 0.10 -7.84 -1.30
N TYR A 90 -0.59 -7.81 -2.43
CA TYR A 90 -0.06 -8.28 -3.70
C TYR A 90 -0.01 -7.13 -4.70
N PRO A 91 0.99 -7.09 -5.60
CA PRO A 91 0.98 -6.13 -6.68
C PRO A 91 -0.15 -6.45 -7.66
N ARG A 92 -0.65 -5.42 -8.34
CA ARG A 92 -1.65 -5.60 -9.40
C ARG A 92 -0.96 -5.99 -10.70
N SER A 93 -1.53 -6.98 -11.37
CA SER A 93 -0.97 -7.52 -12.61
C SER A 93 -0.82 -6.47 -13.72
N SER A 94 -1.79 -5.59 -13.88
CA SER A 94 -1.74 -4.57 -14.93
C SER A 94 -0.66 -3.51 -14.65
N LEU A 95 -0.45 -3.13 -13.40
CA LEU A 95 0.61 -2.19 -13.04
C LEU A 95 1.99 -2.81 -13.26
N ALA A 96 2.15 -4.08 -12.90
CA ALA A 96 3.41 -4.78 -13.14
C ALA A 96 3.68 -4.96 -14.64
N LEU A 97 2.69 -5.42 -15.40
CA LEU A 97 2.85 -5.72 -16.81
C LEU A 97 3.04 -4.47 -17.67
N LYS A 98 2.18 -3.45 -17.46
CA LYS A 98 2.14 -2.28 -18.35
C LYS A 98 3.07 -1.15 -17.90
N ASN A 99 3.31 -1.02 -16.61
CA ASN A 99 4.05 0.10 -16.04
C ASN A 99 5.34 -0.30 -15.35
N GLY A 100 5.59 -1.60 -15.19
CA GLY A 100 6.77 -2.09 -14.49
C GLY A 100 6.78 -1.75 -12.99
N LEU A 101 5.60 -1.47 -12.41
CA LEU A 101 5.47 -1.17 -10.99
C LEU A 101 5.12 -2.43 -10.22
N THR A 102 5.88 -2.71 -9.18
CA THR A 102 5.68 -3.88 -8.32
C THR A 102 5.98 -3.53 -6.87
N LEU A 103 5.75 -4.47 -5.97
CA LEU A 103 6.20 -4.35 -4.59
C LEU A 103 7.67 -4.78 -4.50
N ALA A 104 8.50 -3.99 -3.84
CA ALA A 104 9.92 -4.28 -3.71
C ALA A 104 10.21 -5.57 -2.93
N ASN A 105 9.30 -5.94 -2.03
CA ASN A 105 9.38 -7.16 -1.22
C ASN A 105 8.52 -8.31 -1.79
N ASN A 106 8.04 -8.21 -3.00
CA ASN A 106 7.13 -9.13 -3.69
C ASN A 106 5.74 -9.22 -3.07
N ILE A 107 5.63 -9.49 -1.78
CA ILE A 107 4.38 -9.59 -1.01
C ILE A 107 4.58 -8.88 0.31
N GLY A 108 3.66 -7.99 0.66
CA GLY A 108 3.61 -7.40 1.99
C GLY A 108 2.80 -8.29 2.93
N ILE A 109 3.30 -8.51 4.13
CA ILE A 109 2.59 -9.27 5.16
C ILE A 109 2.37 -8.36 6.36
N ILE A 110 1.10 -8.23 6.77
CA ILE A 110 0.70 -7.45 7.93
C ILE A 110 0.20 -8.40 9.01
N ASP A 111 0.89 -8.41 10.12
CA ASP A 111 0.55 -9.22 11.27
C ASP A 111 -0.54 -8.57 12.12
N SER A 112 -1.18 -9.37 12.99
CA SER A 112 -2.26 -8.88 13.85
C SER A 112 -1.82 -7.83 14.88
N TYR A 113 -0.53 -7.70 15.17
CA TYR A 113 0.00 -6.67 16.08
C TYR A 113 0.40 -5.37 15.39
N TRP A 114 0.42 -5.33 14.05
CA TRP A 114 0.68 -4.11 13.28
C TRP A 114 -0.63 -3.42 12.96
N ILE A 115 -0.75 -2.17 13.37
CA ILE A 115 -1.95 -1.37 13.12
C ILE A 115 -1.75 -0.29 12.06
N ASP A 116 -0.51 0.14 11.83
CA ASP A 116 -0.18 1.16 10.84
C ASP A 116 0.32 0.54 9.54
N PHE A 117 -0.24 1.04 8.45
CA PHE A 117 0.24 0.60 7.13
C PHE A 117 0.15 1.67 6.07
#